data_4317e5b0cb28e8eade7d8a26ea4828ba
#
_entry.id   4317e5b0cb28e8eade7d8a26ea4828ba
#
_cell.length_a   1.000
_cell.length_b   1.000
_cell.length_c   1.000
_cell.angle_alpha   90.00
_cell.angle_beta   90.00
_cell.angle_gamma   90.00
#
_symmetry.space_group_name_H-M   'P 1'
#
loop_
_entity.id
_entity.type
_entity.pdbx_description
1 polymer ?
#
loop_
_entity_poly.entity_id
_entity_poly.type
_entity_poly.pdbx_seq_one_letter_code
_entity_poly.pdbx_strand_id
1 'polypeptide(L)'
;VEDYSIEITARNQEPQAISGNQINYRYVSDGEVLDLLKQQKPYEWIKGLYEQKSYTVSENTGYNRTQLQEQLKTLSCAQAENQTEPENAYVAYQNGQFVIVPETVGSKLNIKEAYKVLNAAVDAGQTSVNFSDTPEAYVNAEVTQDDPALQSALEACNNYTKASITYTFGSQTTTLNGDTVKDWLQFDEKGQLIWDDNSFQQHVADYVAQLAATYDTVGTEREFQTTSGRTVYVSSSVYGWKIDQAAEAAQLSQEIQSGTQTTREPVYSQTANSYGVNDLGDTYIEVDLSEQHMYYYQNGADI
;
A
#
# COMPACT_ATOMS: atom_id res chain seq x y z
N VAL A 1 -16.50 -35.71 -35.48
CA VAL A 1 -15.10 -35.21 -35.67
C VAL A 1 -15.09 -34.03 -36.66
N GLU A 2 -15.85 -34.11 -37.75
CA GLU A 2 -15.93 -33.01 -38.75
C GLU A 2 -16.59 -31.75 -38.20
N ASP A 3 -17.48 -31.85 -37.24
CA ASP A 3 -18.21 -30.74 -36.61
C ASP A 3 -17.60 -30.30 -35.24
N TYR A 4 -16.42 -30.79 -34.88
CA TYR A 4 -15.80 -30.38 -33.62
C TYR A 4 -15.51 -28.88 -33.61
N SER A 5 -15.91 -28.24 -32.54
CA SER A 5 -15.60 -26.83 -32.23
C SER A 5 -15.49 -26.68 -30.73
N ILE A 6 -14.55 -25.90 -30.27
CA ILE A 6 -14.42 -25.53 -28.87
C ILE A 6 -14.67 -24.03 -28.70
N GLU A 7 -15.66 -23.70 -27.88
CA GLU A 7 -15.98 -22.33 -27.48
C GLU A 7 -15.10 -21.90 -26.31
N ILE A 8 -14.51 -20.74 -26.43
CA ILE A 8 -13.62 -20.15 -25.42
C ILE A 8 -14.30 -18.91 -24.85
N THR A 9 -14.53 -18.91 -23.54
CA THR A 9 -15.00 -17.76 -22.77
C THR A 9 -13.82 -17.15 -22.01
N ALA A 10 -13.69 -15.81 -22.05
CA ALA A 10 -12.66 -15.07 -21.36
C ALA A 10 -13.24 -13.81 -20.71
N ARG A 11 -12.50 -13.24 -19.74
CA ARG A 11 -12.93 -12.02 -19.03
C ARG A 11 -13.14 -10.85 -19.98
N ASN A 12 -14.27 -10.17 -19.85
CA ASN A 12 -14.60 -8.94 -20.58
C ASN A 12 -14.61 -9.10 -22.11
N GLN A 13 -14.81 -10.33 -22.61
CA GLN A 13 -14.86 -10.63 -24.04
C GLN A 13 -16.06 -11.51 -24.37
N GLU A 14 -16.61 -11.33 -25.57
CA GLU A 14 -17.60 -12.24 -26.10
C GLU A 14 -16.96 -13.62 -26.38
N PRO A 15 -17.70 -14.72 -26.19
CA PRO A 15 -17.22 -16.05 -26.48
C PRO A 15 -16.78 -16.18 -27.95
N GLN A 16 -15.67 -16.88 -28.18
CA GLN A 16 -15.13 -17.16 -29.50
C GLN A 16 -14.88 -18.64 -29.65
N ALA A 17 -14.92 -19.15 -30.87
CA ALA A 17 -14.77 -20.57 -31.13
C ALA A 17 -13.58 -20.87 -32.04
N ILE A 18 -12.91 -21.98 -31.78
CA ILE A 18 -11.92 -22.59 -32.66
C ILE A 18 -12.54 -23.86 -33.23
N SER A 19 -12.66 -23.91 -34.57
CA SER A 19 -13.18 -25.09 -35.26
C SER A 19 -12.14 -26.20 -35.39
N GLY A 20 -12.57 -27.45 -35.43
CA GLY A 20 -11.69 -28.60 -35.61
C GLY A 20 -10.84 -28.52 -36.88
N ASN A 21 -11.36 -27.90 -37.95
CA ASN A 21 -10.65 -27.71 -39.20
C ASN A 21 -9.43 -26.79 -39.03
N GLN A 22 -9.51 -25.76 -38.17
CA GLN A 22 -8.41 -24.82 -37.89
C GLN A 22 -7.22 -25.47 -37.19
N ILE A 23 -7.47 -26.57 -36.46
CA ILE A 23 -6.48 -27.28 -35.69
C ILE A 23 -6.20 -28.69 -36.20
N ASN A 24 -6.74 -29.04 -37.38
CA ASN A 24 -6.63 -30.36 -37.97
C ASN A 24 -7.08 -31.48 -37.03
N TYR A 25 -8.22 -31.24 -36.33
CA TYR A 25 -8.82 -32.21 -35.42
C TYR A 25 -9.43 -33.36 -36.19
N ARG A 26 -8.97 -34.58 -35.93
CA ARG A 26 -9.36 -35.77 -36.70
C ARG A 26 -9.32 -37.03 -35.87
N TYR A 27 -10.04 -38.03 -36.33
CA TYR A 27 -9.89 -39.37 -35.78
C TYR A 27 -8.52 -39.95 -36.16
N VAL A 28 -7.83 -40.51 -35.17
CA VAL A 28 -6.58 -41.23 -35.34
C VAL A 28 -6.84 -42.71 -35.07
N SER A 29 -6.79 -43.54 -36.10
CA SER A 29 -6.95 -44.98 -35.93
C SER A 29 -5.70 -45.55 -35.28
N ASP A 30 -5.87 -46.21 -34.14
CA ASP A 30 -4.82 -46.98 -33.45
C ASP A 30 -4.75 -48.43 -33.90
N GLY A 31 -5.60 -48.86 -34.83
CA GLY A 31 -5.71 -50.19 -35.37
C GLY A 31 -6.59 -51.15 -34.54
N GLU A 32 -7.18 -50.71 -33.40
CA GLU A 32 -8.05 -51.54 -32.60
C GLU A 32 -9.21 -52.12 -33.38
N VAL A 33 -9.83 -51.32 -34.29
CA VAL A 33 -10.92 -51.81 -35.15
C VAL A 33 -10.45 -52.91 -36.09
N LEU A 34 -9.24 -52.79 -36.65
CA LEU A 34 -8.67 -53.80 -37.50
C LEU A 34 -8.34 -55.08 -36.74
N ASP A 35 -7.88 -54.95 -35.53
CA ASP A 35 -7.58 -56.10 -34.65
C ASP A 35 -8.85 -56.80 -34.15
N LEU A 36 -9.91 -56.04 -33.86
CA LEU A 36 -11.25 -56.59 -33.60
C LEU A 36 -11.80 -57.32 -34.82
N LEU A 37 -11.63 -56.79 -36.01
CA LEU A 37 -12.03 -57.46 -37.26
C LEU A 37 -11.25 -58.72 -37.53
N LYS A 38 -9.95 -58.80 -37.23
CA LYS A 38 -9.12 -60.01 -37.31
C LYS A 38 -9.51 -61.09 -36.31
N GLN A 39 -10.01 -60.68 -35.14
CA GLN A 39 -10.49 -61.62 -34.12
C GLN A 39 -11.88 -62.21 -34.44
N GLN A 40 -12.62 -61.61 -35.38
CA GLN A 40 -13.90 -62.14 -35.82
C GLN A 40 -13.70 -63.40 -36.63
N LYS A 41 -14.42 -64.47 -36.22
CA LYS A 41 -14.40 -65.76 -36.88
C LYS A 41 -15.60 -65.79 -37.87
N PRO A 42 -15.39 -65.80 -39.19
CA PRO A 42 -16.47 -65.72 -40.14
C PRO A 42 -17.52 -66.79 -40.00
N TYR A 43 -17.14 -67.95 -39.49
CA TYR A 43 -18.06 -69.09 -39.30
C TYR A 43 -18.94 -68.98 -38.05
N GLU A 44 -18.69 -68.02 -37.17
CA GLU A 44 -19.52 -67.76 -35.98
C GLU A 44 -20.66 -66.76 -36.25
N TRP A 45 -20.84 -66.27 -37.46
CA TRP A 45 -21.93 -65.33 -37.80
C TRP A 45 -23.29 -65.84 -37.43
N ILE A 46 -23.53 -67.14 -37.47
CA ILE A 46 -24.81 -67.79 -37.05
C ILE A 46 -25.10 -67.56 -35.58
N LYS A 47 -24.10 -67.52 -34.69
CA LYS A 47 -24.28 -67.16 -33.30
C LYS A 47 -24.67 -65.69 -33.12
N GLY A 48 -24.18 -64.79 -33.97
CA GLY A 48 -24.55 -63.38 -34.01
C GLY A 48 -26.03 -63.10 -34.28
N LEU A 49 -26.80 -64.10 -34.76
CA LEU A 49 -28.25 -63.98 -34.91
C LEU A 49 -28.97 -64.06 -33.53
N TYR A 50 -28.30 -64.64 -32.52
CA TYR A 50 -28.91 -64.90 -31.20
C TYR A 50 -28.09 -64.21 -30.05
N GLU A 51 -26.89 -63.84 -30.30
CA GLU A 51 -25.98 -63.17 -29.35
C GLU A 51 -25.55 -61.78 -29.86
N GLN A 52 -26.02 -60.75 -29.17
CA GLN A 52 -25.60 -59.39 -29.49
C GLN A 52 -24.24 -59.14 -28.86
N LYS A 53 -23.18 -59.06 -29.67
CA LYS A 53 -21.83 -58.67 -29.19
C LYS A 53 -21.64 -57.16 -29.35
N SER A 54 -21.38 -56.46 -28.26
CA SER A 54 -20.97 -55.07 -28.31
C SER A 54 -19.46 -54.95 -28.07
N TYR A 55 -18.81 -54.12 -28.84
CA TYR A 55 -17.37 -53.80 -28.69
C TYR A 55 -17.28 -52.34 -28.40
N THR A 56 -16.50 -51.98 -27.39
CA THR A 56 -16.12 -50.58 -27.09
C THR A 56 -14.78 -50.32 -27.73
N VAL A 57 -14.70 -49.36 -28.61
CA VAL A 57 -13.47 -48.91 -29.26
C VAL A 57 -13.08 -47.57 -28.64
N SER A 58 -11.81 -47.40 -28.35
CA SER A 58 -11.32 -46.13 -27.84
C SER A 58 -11.43 -45.06 -28.93
N GLU A 59 -12.08 -43.95 -28.61
CA GLU A 59 -12.13 -42.79 -29.52
C GLU A 59 -10.79 -42.04 -29.44
N ASN A 60 -9.85 -42.41 -30.32
CA ASN A 60 -8.59 -41.69 -30.40
C ASN A 60 -8.72 -40.52 -31.36
N THR A 61 -8.66 -39.33 -30.83
CA THR A 61 -8.63 -38.09 -31.62
C THR A 61 -7.24 -37.46 -31.55
N GLY A 62 -6.84 -36.81 -32.62
CA GLY A 62 -5.58 -36.09 -32.70
C GLY A 62 -5.77 -34.74 -33.38
N TYR A 63 -4.94 -33.80 -33.05
CA TYR A 63 -4.96 -32.45 -33.62
C TYR A 63 -3.55 -31.88 -33.66
N ASN A 64 -3.40 -30.75 -34.38
CA ASN A 64 -2.14 -30.04 -34.48
C ASN A 64 -1.99 -29.02 -33.32
N ARG A 65 -1.14 -29.32 -32.35
CA ARG A 65 -0.91 -28.48 -31.16
C ARG A 65 -0.30 -27.12 -31.48
N THR A 66 0.53 -27.03 -32.54
CA THR A 66 1.10 -25.75 -32.99
C THR A 66 0.00 -24.85 -33.55
N GLN A 67 -0.89 -25.43 -34.39
CA GLN A 67 -2.03 -24.67 -34.93
C GLN A 67 -2.97 -24.21 -33.80
N LEU A 68 -3.24 -25.07 -32.80
CA LEU A 68 -4.04 -24.66 -31.64
C LEU A 68 -3.44 -23.48 -30.91
N GLN A 69 -2.13 -23.47 -30.70
CA GLN A 69 -1.41 -22.35 -30.07
C GLN A 69 -1.48 -21.06 -30.92
N GLU A 70 -1.38 -21.20 -32.25
CA GLU A 70 -1.50 -20.06 -33.16
C GLU A 70 -2.93 -19.52 -33.16
N GLN A 71 -3.94 -20.39 -33.19
CA GLN A 71 -5.34 -19.98 -33.13
C GLN A 71 -5.66 -19.26 -31.81
N LEU A 72 -5.15 -19.73 -30.67
CA LEU A 72 -5.31 -19.03 -29.40
C LEU A 72 -4.82 -17.58 -29.48
N LYS A 73 -3.67 -17.34 -30.12
CA LYS A 73 -3.11 -15.99 -30.27
C LYS A 73 -3.96 -15.08 -31.19
N THR A 74 -4.79 -15.63 -32.05
CA THR A 74 -5.67 -14.85 -32.92
C THR A 74 -6.99 -14.46 -32.28
N LEU A 75 -7.34 -15.07 -31.15
CA LEU A 75 -8.55 -14.73 -30.43
C LEU A 75 -8.53 -13.30 -29.91
N SER A 76 -9.69 -12.66 -29.84
CA SER A 76 -9.84 -11.28 -29.34
C SER A 76 -9.27 -11.12 -27.93
N CYS A 77 -9.49 -12.10 -27.06
CA CYS A 77 -8.98 -12.09 -25.69
C CYS A 77 -7.45 -12.16 -25.58
N ALA A 78 -6.76 -12.59 -26.66
CA ALA A 78 -5.30 -12.64 -26.71
C ALA A 78 -4.67 -11.38 -27.36
N GLN A 79 -5.47 -10.48 -27.92
CA GLN A 79 -4.99 -9.25 -28.54
C GLN A 79 -4.74 -8.17 -27.49
N ALA A 80 -3.58 -7.52 -27.56
CA ALA A 80 -3.15 -6.56 -26.55
C ALA A 80 -4.12 -5.37 -26.39
N GLU A 81 -4.73 -4.91 -27.49
CA GLU A 81 -5.70 -3.82 -27.50
C GLU A 81 -7.00 -4.14 -26.73
N ASN A 82 -7.28 -5.40 -26.52
CA ASN A 82 -8.48 -5.87 -25.82
C ASN A 82 -8.20 -6.33 -24.39
N GLN A 83 -6.96 -6.18 -23.94
CA GLN A 83 -6.52 -6.62 -22.61
C GLN A 83 -6.36 -5.44 -21.67
N THR A 84 -6.65 -5.69 -20.40
CA THR A 84 -6.39 -4.76 -19.30
C THR A 84 -5.32 -5.37 -18.41
N GLU A 85 -4.26 -4.60 -18.15
CA GLU A 85 -3.23 -5.01 -17.17
C GLU A 85 -3.84 -5.08 -15.77
N PRO A 86 -3.43 -6.01 -14.93
CA PRO A 86 -3.76 -5.96 -13.51
C PRO A 86 -2.99 -4.84 -12.83
N GLU A 87 -3.59 -4.23 -11.83
CA GLU A 87 -2.93 -3.27 -10.95
C GLU A 87 -2.85 -3.84 -9.53
N ASN A 88 -1.76 -3.57 -8.83
CA ASN A 88 -1.58 -4.02 -7.46
C ASN A 88 -2.49 -3.25 -6.50
N ALA A 89 -2.91 -3.91 -5.42
CA ALA A 89 -3.45 -3.22 -4.27
C ALA A 89 -2.38 -2.33 -3.63
N TYR A 90 -2.79 -1.19 -3.07
CA TYR A 90 -1.89 -0.23 -2.42
C TYR A 90 -2.58 0.53 -1.30
N VAL A 91 -1.78 1.13 -0.41
CA VAL A 91 -2.29 1.99 0.67
C VAL A 91 -2.42 3.42 0.17
N ALA A 92 -3.57 4.05 0.41
CA ALA A 92 -3.85 5.44 0.05
C ALA A 92 -4.50 6.20 1.21
N TYR A 93 -4.19 7.50 1.34
CA TYR A 93 -4.87 8.37 2.31
C TYR A 93 -6.15 8.92 1.71
N GLN A 94 -7.28 8.57 2.31
CA GLN A 94 -8.60 8.99 1.84
C GLN A 94 -9.50 9.33 3.04
N ASN A 95 -10.21 10.45 2.96
CA ASN A 95 -11.17 10.87 3.98
C ASN A 95 -10.62 10.89 5.42
N GLY A 96 -9.36 11.31 5.59
CA GLY A 96 -8.76 11.46 6.91
C GLY A 96 -8.12 10.19 7.50
N GLN A 97 -8.02 9.11 6.73
CA GLN A 97 -7.40 7.85 7.15
C GLN A 97 -6.74 7.14 5.99
N PHE A 98 -5.80 6.25 6.28
CA PHE A 98 -5.27 5.34 5.28
C PHE A 98 -6.24 4.16 5.07
N VAL A 99 -6.41 3.79 3.81
CA VAL A 99 -7.22 2.65 3.38
C VAL A 99 -6.46 1.84 2.32
N ILE A 100 -6.77 0.56 2.19
CA ILE A 100 -6.30 -0.23 1.06
C ILE A 100 -7.22 0.05 -0.14
N VAL A 101 -6.62 0.44 -1.26
CA VAL A 101 -7.25 0.40 -2.57
C VAL A 101 -7.02 -1.01 -3.12
N PRO A 102 -8.09 -1.78 -3.37
CA PRO A 102 -7.96 -3.15 -3.86
C PRO A 102 -7.26 -3.22 -5.22
N GLU A 103 -6.67 -4.36 -5.49
CA GLU A 103 -6.11 -4.67 -6.80
C GLU A 103 -7.18 -4.66 -7.90
N THR A 104 -6.77 -4.28 -9.09
CA THR A 104 -7.61 -4.40 -10.28
C THR A 104 -7.37 -5.76 -10.94
N VAL A 105 -8.44 -6.53 -11.10
CA VAL A 105 -8.38 -7.82 -11.81
C VAL A 105 -8.29 -7.54 -13.30
N GLY A 106 -7.11 -7.79 -13.89
CA GLY A 106 -6.88 -7.64 -15.32
C GLY A 106 -7.55 -8.72 -16.17
N SER A 107 -7.58 -8.49 -17.48
CA SER A 107 -7.99 -9.47 -18.49
C SER A 107 -6.83 -9.96 -19.36
N LYS A 108 -5.61 -9.56 -19.07
CA LYS A 108 -4.41 -9.98 -19.81
C LYS A 108 -4.15 -11.46 -19.61
N LEU A 109 -4.14 -12.21 -20.73
CA LEU A 109 -3.86 -13.64 -20.70
C LEU A 109 -2.37 -13.92 -20.48
N ASN A 110 -2.11 -14.88 -19.61
CA ASN A 110 -0.87 -15.63 -19.62
C ASN A 110 -0.98 -16.69 -20.73
N ILE A 111 -0.51 -16.37 -21.92
CA ILE A 111 -0.68 -17.21 -23.13
C ILE A 111 -0.19 -18.65 -22.88
N LYS A 112 0.87 -18.83 -22.10
CA LYS A 112 1.41 -20.17 -21.84
C LYS A 112 0.44 -21.01 -20.98
N GLU A 113 -0.11 -20.42 -19.95
CA GLU A 113 -1.03 -21.13 -19.05
C GLU A 113 -2.42 -21.26 -19.69
N ALA A 114 -2.91 -20.24 -20.38
CA ALA A 114 -4.14 -20.31 -21.16
C ALA A 114 -4.09 -21.41 -22.24
N TYR A 115 -2.92 -21.56 -22.90
CA TYR A 115 -2.70 -22.66 -23.85
C TYR A 115 -2.77 -24.02 -23.16
N LYS A 116 -2.19 -24.19 -21.98
CA LYS A 116 -2.28 -25.46 -21.25
C LYS A 116 -3.73 -25.85 -20.94
N VAL A 117 -4.52 -24.87 -20.47
CA VAL A 117 -5.94 -25.08 -20.16
C VAL A 117 -6.71 -25.47 -21.43
N LEU A 118 -6.51 -24.71 -22.53
CA LEU A 118 -7.15 -24.99 -23.81
C LEU A 118 -6.74 -26.36 -24.36
N ASN A 119 -5.44 -26.69 -24.32
CA ASN A 119 -4.92 -27.96 -24.77
C ASN A 119 -5.53 -29.14 -23.99
N ALA A 120 -5.63 -29.02 -22.66
CA ALA A 120 -6.25 -30.05 -21.82
C ALA A 120 -7.74 -30.22 -22.14
N ALA A 121 -8.47 -29.14 -22.43
CA ALA A 121 -9.87 -29.20 -22.81
C ALA A 121 -10.05 -29.92 -24.17
N VAL A 122 -9.19 -29.63 -25.17
CA VAL A 122 -9.22 -30.29 -26.47
C VAL A 122 -8.80 -31.76 -26.35
N ASP A 123 -7.76 -32.09 -25.57
CA ASP A 123 -7.35 -33.48 -25.30
C ASP A 123 -8.49 -34.31 -24.64
N ALA A 124 -9.33 -33.64 -23.82
CA ALA A 124 -10.50 -34.26 -23.19
C ALA A 124 -11.77 -34.27 -24.10
N GLY A 125 -11.66 -33.78 -25.35
CA GLY A 125 -12.82 -33.72 -26.26
C GLY A 125 -13.91 -32.74 -25.83
N GLN A 126 -13.59 -31.75 -24.95
CA GLN A 126 -14.55 -30.74 -24.52
C GLN A 126 -14.92 -29.81 -25.67
N THR A 127 -16.12 -29.28 -25.64
CA THR A 127 -16.66 -28.35 -26.64
C THR A 127 -16.73 -26.91 -26.11
N SER A 128 -16.36 -26.69 -24.86
CA SER A 128 -16.27 -25.37 -24.24
C SER A 128 -15.18 -25.31 -23.19
N VAL A 129 -14.57 -24.17 -23.03
CA VAL A 129 -13.61 -23.85 -21.98
C VAL A 129 -13.78 -22.41 -21.52
N ASN A 130 -13.78 -22.19 -20.21
CA ASN A 130 -13.84 -20.86 -19.63
C ASN A 130 -12.53 -20.56 -18.92
N PHE A 131 -11.73 -19.64 -19.47
CA PHE A 131 -10.47 -19.23 -18.84
C PHE A 131 -10.71 -18.55 -17.50
N SER A 132 -11.87 -17.93 -17.26
CA SER A 132 -12.18 -17.28 -15.98
C SER A 132 -12.25 -18.24 -14.81
N ASP A 133 -12.46 -19.55 -15.05
CA ASP A 133 -12.46 -20.58 -14.02
C ASP A 133 -11.02 -21.02 -13.62
N THR A 134 -10.02 -20.53 -14.34
CA THR A 134 -8.61 -20.84 -14.10
C THR A 134 -7.81 -19.53 -13.95
N PRO A 135 -7.63 -19.02 -12.72
CA PRO A 135 -6.93 -17.76 -12.47
C PRO A 135 -5.54 -17.70 -13.08
N GLU A 136 -4.83 -18.82 -13.18
CA GLU A 136 -3.49 -18.94 -13.76
C GLU A 136 -3.46 -18.67 -15.27
N ALA A 137 -4.62 -18.74 -15.95
CA ALA A 137 -4.73 -18.38 -17.37
C ALA A 137 -4.55 -16.88 -17.61
N TYR A 138 -4.52 -16.08 -16.55
CA TYR A 138 -4.32 -14.63 -16.61
C TYR A 138 -3.05 -14.20 -15.91
N VAL A 139 -2.58 -13.01 -16.27
CA VAL A 139 -1.61 -12.28 -15.45
C VAL A 139 -2.39 -11.71 -14.26
N ASN A 140 -1.95 -12.00 -13.06
CA ASN A 140 -2.58 -11.53 -11.83
C ASN A 140 -1.74 -10.42 -11.19
N ALA A 141 -2.37 -9.59 -10.36
CA ALA A 141 -1.66 -8.64 -9.52
C ALA A 141 -0.67 -9.37 -8.60
N GLU A 142 0.49 -8.76 -8.39
CA GLU A 142 1.51 -9.31 -7.47
C GLU A 142 1.15 -9.07 -6.01
N VAL A 143 0.46 -7.95 -5.71
CA VAL A 143 0.00 -7.56 -4.38
C VAL A 143 -1.51 -7.47 -4.39
N THR A 144 -2.16 -8.20 -3.50
CA THR A 144 -3.62 -8.20 -3.33
C THR A 144 -4.00 -7.48 -2.03
N GLN A 145 -5.26 -7.11 -1.91
CA GLN A 145 -5.78 -6.49 -0.68
C GLN A 145 -5.55 -7.32 0.59
N ASP A 146 -5.42 -8.64 0.45
CA ASP A 146 -5.22 -9.57 1.55
C ASP A 146 -3.74 -9.83 1.86
N ASP A 147 -2.82 -9.12 1.18
CA ASP A 147 -1.38 -9.24 1.42
C ASP A 147 -1.03 -8.83 2.86
N PRO A 148 -0.39 -9.71 3.66
CA PRO A 148 -0.07 -9.41 5.06
C PRO A 148 0.85 -8.21 5.25
N ALA A 149 1.77 -7.95 4.31
CA ALA A 149 2.67 -6.80 4.38
C ALA A 149 1.88 -5.50 4.15
N LEU A 150 0.91 -5.50 3.22
CA LEU A 150 0.04 -4.37 2.96
C LEU A 150 -0.88 -4.08 4.14
N GLN A 151 -1.43 -5.12 4.78
CA GLN A 151 -2.25 -4.98 5.99
C GLN A 151 -1.43 -4.40 7.15
N SER A 152 -0.19 -4.86 7.34
CA SER A 152 0.70 -4.34 8.37
C SER A 152 1.08 -2.88 8.10
N ALA A 153 1.32 -2.51 6.84
CA ALA A 153 1.57 -1.14 6.43
C ALA A 153 0.36 -0.23 6.71
N LEU A 154 -0.84 -0.68 6.39
CA LEU A 154 -2.08 0.04 6.70
C LEU A 154 -2.23 0.31 8.20
N GLU A 155 -2.02 -0.72 9.03
CA GLU A 155 -2.11 -0.59 10.49
C GLU A 155 -1.08 0.40 11.02
N ALA A 156 0.17 0.32 10.57
CA ALA A 156 1.23 1.26 10.96
C ALA A 156 0.91 2.70 10.53
N CYS A 157 0.50 2.92 9.28
CA CYS A 157 0.14 4.25 8.79
C CYS A 157 -1.00 4.87 9.61
N ASN A 158 -2.05 4.11 9.87
CA ASN A 158 -3.18 4.59 10.66
C ASN A 158 -2.80 4.81 12.14
N ASN A 159 -1.87 4.04 12.69
CA ASN A 159 -1.38 4.27 14.04
C ASN A 159 -0.59 5.58 14.12
N TYR A 160 0.32 5.85 13.18
CA TYR A 160 1.10 7.08 13.16
C TYR A 160 0.22 8.33 12.95
N THR A 161 -0.74 8.27 12.05
CA THR A 161 -1.64 9.40 11.78
C THR A 161 -2.72 9.59 12.85
N LYS A 162 -2.89 8.62 13.75
CA LYS A 162 -3.73 8.76 14.93
C LYS A 162 -3.11 9.68 15.99
N ALA A 163 -1.79 9.88 15.96
CA ALA A 163 -1.09 10.74 16.91
C ALA A 163 -1.63 12.18 16.83
N SER A 164 -1.82 12.77 18.01
CA SER A 164 -2.24 14.17 18.14
C SER A 164 -1.60 14.77 19.38
N ILE A 165 -0.54 15.53 19.20
CA ILE A 165 0.23 16.13 20.28
C ILE A 165 -0.03 17.63 20.26
N THR A 166 -0.76 18.12 21.27
CA THR A 166 -0.99 19.55 21.46
C THR A 166 0.04 20.10 22.42
N TYR A 167 0.94 20.91 21.90
CA TYR A 167 1.92 21.64 22.70
C TYR A 167 1.30 22.87 23.33
N THR A 168 1.66 23.13 24.58
CA THR A 168 1.25 24.33 25.32
C THR A 168 2.46 25.19 25.66
N PHE A 169 2.33 26.50 25.41
CA PHE A 169 3.35 27.52 25.72
C PHE A 169 2.65 28.67 26.44
N GLY A 170 2.35 28.45 27.73
CA GLY A 170 1.47 29.35 28.48
C GLY A 170 0.05 29.36 27.93
N SER A 171 -0.39 30.48 27.38
CA SER A 171 -1.70 30.63 26.75
C SER A 171 -1.74 30.26 25.27
N GLN A 172 -0.60 30.03 24.64
CA GLN A 172 -0.49 29.65 23.23
C GLN A 172 -0.47 28.13 23.11
N THR A 173 -1.01 27.63 22.03
CA THR A 173 -0.99 26.20 21.71
C THR A 173 -0.70 25.98 20.23
N THR A 174 -0.05 24.87 19.92
CA THR A 174 0.08 24.35 18.57
C THR A 174 -0.09 22.83 18.59
N THR A 175 -0.60 22.26 17.51
CA THR A 175 -0.89 20.81 17.47
C THR A 175 -0.22 20.16 16.27
N LEU A 176 0.57 19.13 16.54
CA LEU A 176 0.93 18.14 15.54
C LEU A 176 -0.20 17.12 15.47
N ASN A 177 -0.69 16.85 14.27
CA ASN A 177 -1.73 15.84 14.05
C ASN A 177 -1.43 14.96 12.84
N GLY A 178 -2.33 14.02 12.55
CA GLY A 178 -2.20 13.08 11.45
C GLY A 178 -2.08 13.73 10.07
N ASP A 179 -2.64 14.93 9.85
CA ASP A 179 -2.51 15.64 8.58
C ASP A 179 -1.07 16.11 8.31
N THR A 180 -0.29 16.34 9.35
CA THR A 180 1.14 16.62 9.21
C THR A 180 1.93 15.33 9.06
N VAL A 181 1.64 14.32 9.90
CA VAL A 181 2.39 13.07 9.95
C VAL A 181 2.25 12.26 8.66
N LYS A 182 1.07 12.28 8.00
CA LYS A 182 0.84 11.56 6.75
C LYS A 182 1.85 11.91 5.65
N ASP A 183 2.28 13.19 5.62
CA ASP A 183 3.21 13.69 4.60
C ASP A 183 4.67 13.27 4.87
N TRP A 184 4.95 12.67 6.02
CA TRP A 184 6.26 12.11 6.37
C TRP A 184 6.40 10.63 5.98
N LEU A 185 5.27 9.98 5.62
CA LEU A 185 5.22 8.58 5.22
C LEU A 185 5.48 8.47 3.72
N GLN A 186 6.38 7.57 3.35
CA GLN A 186 6.77 7.35 1.96
C GLN A 186 6.30 5.98 1.48
N PHE A 187 5.92 5.91 0.22
CA PHE A 187 5.45 4.69 -0.41
C PHE A 187 6.25 4.41 -1.68
N ASP A 188 6.49 3.14 -1.97
CA ASP A 188 7.11 2.72 -3.23
C ASP A 188 6.11 2.74 -4.40
N GLU A 189 6.60 2.39 -5.60
CA GLU A 189 5.77 2.32 -6.81
C GLU A 189 4.65 1.26 -6.73
N LYS A 190 4.76 0.33 -5.77
CA LYS A 190 3.75 -0.71 -5.50
C LYS A 190 2.78 -0.31 -4.38
N GLY A 191 2.90 0.93 -3.85
CA GLY A 191 2.08 1.43 -2.75
C GLY A 191 2.39 0.79 -1.40
N GLN A 192 3.57 0.18 -1.24
CA GLN A 192 4.03 -0.35 0.03
C GLN A 192 4.75 0.75 0.81
N LEU A 193 4.53 0.79 2.13
CA LEU A 193 5.22 1.74 3.00
C LEU A 193 6.73 1.48 2.97
N ILE A 194 7.50 2.49 2.55
CA ILE A 194 8.95 2.52 2.71
C ILE A 194 9.22 3.09 4.09
N TRP A 195 9.64 2.25 5.03
CA TRP A 195 10.09 2.74 6.31
C TRP A 195 11.56 3.13 6.23
N ASP A 196 11.84 4.44 6.19
CA ASP A 196 13.18 5.01 6.38
C ASP A 196 13.22 5.75 7.71
N ASP A 197 13.82 5.11 8.70
CA ASP A 197 13.95 5.68 10.04
C ASP A 197 14.70 7.00 10.03
N ASN A 198 15.72 7.16 9.20
CA ASN A 198 16.47 8.41 9.12
C ASN A 198 15.62 9.56 8.57
N SER A 199 14.82 9.29 7.53
CA SER A 199 13.91 10.28 6.96
C SER A 199 12.84 10.68 7.98
N PHE A 200 12.25 9.71 8.67
CA PHE A 200 11.26 9.96 9.71
C PHE A 200 11.85 10.80 10.86
N GLN A 201 13.01 10.42 11.39
CA GLN A 201 13.70 11.17 12.45
C GLN A 201 14.07 12.58 12.01
N GLN A 202 14.44 12.79 10.74
CA GLN A 202 14.70 14.12 10.20
C GLN A 202 13.44 15.00 10.21
N HIS A 203 12.29 14.47 9.78
CA HIS A 203 11.02 15.21 9.84
C HIS A 203 10.63 15.58 11.27
N VAL A 204 10.83 14.67 12.21
CA VAL A 204 10.60 14.94 13.64
C VAL A 204 11.53 16.05 14.13
N ALA A 205 12.83 15.99 13.82
CA ALA A 205 13.80 16.98 14.22
C ALA A 205 13.50 18.36 13.60
N ASP A 206 13.12 18.40 12.32
CA ASP A 206 12.76 19.64 11.64
C ASP A 206 11.51 20.29 12.26
N TYR A 207 10.52 19.49 12.62
CA TYR A 207 9.33 19.98 13.31
C TYR A 207 9.67 20.57 14.69
N VAL A 208 10.49 19.86 15.48
CA VAL A 208 10.93 20.34 16.79
C VAL A 208 11.78 21.60 16.67
N ALA A 209 12.64 21.70 15.63
CA ALA A 209 13.40 22.92 15.35
C ALA A 209 12.49 24.13 15.02
N GLN A 210 11.37 23.90 14.30
CA GLN A 210 10.37 24.93 14.05
C GLN A 210 9.67 25.37 15.34
N LEU A 211 9.36 24.44 16.25
CA LEU A 211 8.82 24.78 17.57
C LEU A 211 9.81 25.66 18.35
N ALA A 212 11.09 25.26 18.41
CA ALA A 212 12.13 26.03 19.08
C ALA A 212 12.31 27.43 18.48
N ALA A 213 12.35 27.53 17.13
CA ALA A 213 12.45 28.83 16.46
C ALA A 213 11.27 29.77 16.73
N THR A 214 10.08 29.20 17.05
CA THR A 214 8.86 29.97 17.30
C THR A 214 8.69 30.35 18.77
N TYR A 215 9.08 29.46 19.68
CA TYR A 215 8.69 29.57 21.11
C TYR A 215 9.87 29.73 22.07
N ASP A 216 11.12 29.49 21.66
CA ASP A 216 12.27 29.77 22.50
C ASP A 216 12.47 31.28 22.70
N THR A 217 12.76 31.67 23.94
CA THR A 217 12.99 33.07 24.30
C THR A 217 14.42 33.38 24.76
N VAL A 218 15.27 32.36 24.84
CA VAL A 218 16.71 32.56 25.13
C VAL A 218 17.32 33.40 24.01
N GLY A 219 17.99 34.49 24.42
CA GLY A 219 18.66 35.43 23.46
C GLY A 219 17.74 36.51 22.86
N THR A 220 16.41 36.47 23.12
CA THR A 220 15.49 37.51 22.65
C THR A 220 15.63 38.79 23.48
N GLU A 221 15.37 39.93 22.85
CA GLU A 221 15.26 41.19 23.58
C GLU A 221 13.93 41.31 24.30
N ARG A 222 13.98 41.81 25.55
CA ARG A 222 12.82 42.08 26.38
C ARG A 222 12.75 43.57 26.67
N GLU A 223 11.61 44.15 26.46
CA GLU A 223 11.31 45.49 26.93
C GLU A 223 11.18 45.48 28.45
N PHE A 224 11.96 46.29 29.15
CA PHE A 224 11.96 46.35 30.60
C PHE A 224 11.78 47.79 31.06
N GLN A 225 10.78 48.01 31.93
CA GLN A 225 10.57 49.27 32.61
C GLN A 225 11.38 49.32 33.88
N THR A 226 12.35 50.21 33.93
CA THR A 226 13.21 50.38 35.13
C THR A 226 12.45 51.07 36.24
N THR A 227 12.89 50.92 37.50
CA THR A 227 12.38 51.63 38.64
C THR A 227 12.44 53.15 38.49
N SER A 228 13.38 53.70 37.77
CA SER A 228 13.48 55.11 37.42
C SER A 228 12.51 55.54 36.31
N GLY A 229 11.65 54.68 35.81
CA GLY A 229 10.66 54.96 34.75
C GLY A 229 11.19 54.99 33.32
N ARG A 230 12.43 54.54 33.11
CA ARG A 230 13.01 54.39 31.75
C ARG A 230 12.68 53.05 31.16
N THR A 231 12.40 53.01 29.86
CA THR A 231 12.33 51.80 29.09
C THR A 231 13.72 51.42 28.61
N VAL A 232 14.14 50.18 28.90
CA VAL A 232 15.40 49.61 28.41
C VAL A 232 15.12 48.26 27.75
N TYR A 233 16.00 47.85 26.86
CA TYR A 233 15.93 46.55 26.21
C TYR A 233 17.02 45.66 26.77
N VAL A 234 16.62 44.52 27.33
CA VAL A 234 17.55 43.56 27.92
C VAL A 234 17.49 42.25 27.18
N SER A 235 18.64 41.67 26.91
CA SER A 235 18.74 40.33 26.32
C SER A 235 19.69 39.47 27.13
N SER A 236 19.50 38.17 27.12
CA SER A 236 20.37 37.24 27.83
C SER A 236 20.48 35.94 27.05
N SER A 237 21.71 35.50 26.82
CA SER A 237 21.99 34.17 26.24
C SER A 237 21.85 33.02 27.26
N VAL A 238 21.62 33.34 28.55
CA VAL A 238 21.57 32.38 29.64
C VAL A 238 20.22 32.40 30.39
N TYR A 239 19.25 33.15 29.88
CA TYR A 239 17.89 33.21 30.46
C TYR A 239 16.81 33.17 29.37
N GLY A 240 15.75 32.51 29.66
CA GLY A 240 14.59 32.34 28.75
C GLY A 240 14.17 30.89 28.64
N TRP A 241 13.09 30.67 27.92
CA TRP A 241 12.63 29.31 27.54
C TRP A 241 13.51 28.75 26.45
N LYS A 242 13.92 27.49 26.58
CA LYS A 242 14.67 26.76 25.56
C LYS A 242 14.27 25.31 25.52
N ILE A 243 13.75 24.88 24.38
CA ILE A 243 13.41 23.49 24.13
C ILE A 243 14.69 22.64 24.06
N ASP A 244 14.70 21.50 24.73
CA ASP A 244 15.69 20.45 24.51
C ASP A 244 15.30 19.69 23.23
N GLN A 245 15.78 20.15 22.10
CA GLN A 245 15.38 19.62 20.81
C GLN A 245 15.68 18.11 20.66
N ALA A 246 16.75 17.62 21.27
CA ALA A 246 17.11 16.21 21.18
C ALA A 246 16.17 15.32 22.02
N ALA A 247 15.92 15.73 23.26
CA ALA A 247 15.00 15.00 24.15
C ALA A 247 13.56 15.08 23.64
N GLU A 248 13.13 16.25 23.14
CA GLU A 248 11.80 16.45 22.57
C GLU A 248 11.60 15.61 21.33
N ALA A 249 12.56 15.58 20.40
CA ALA A 249 12.47 14.76 19.19
C ALA A 249 12.36 13.26 19.52
N ALA A 250 13.13 12.80 20.52
CA ALA A 250 13.05 11.40 20.96
C ALA A 250 11.67 11.06 21.54
N GLN A 251 11.12 11.94 22.39
CA GLN A 251 9.78 11.75 22.97
C GLN A 251 8.70 11.82 21.90
N LEU A 252 8.73 12.83 21.03
CA LEU A 252 7.77 13.02 19.96
C LEU A 252 7.75 11.83 19.00
N SER A 253 8.92 11.31 18.64
CA SER A 253 9.06 10.12 17.80
C SER A 253 8.32 8.91 18.40
N GLN A 254 8.49 8.66 19.69
CA GLN A 254 7.79 7.58 20.40
C GLN A 254 6.27 7.80 20.45
N GLU A 255 5.83 9.02 20.71
CA GLU A 255 4.42 9.38 20.77
C GLU A 255 3.72 9.20 19.42
N ILE A 256 4.39 9.58 18.31
CA ILE A 256 3.87 9.36 16.96
C ILE A 256 3.79 7.86 16.67
N GLN A 257 4.85 7.10 16.93
CA GLN A 257 4.89 5.65 16.67
C GLN A 257 3.83 4.88 17.47
N SER A 258 3.48 5.36 18.66
CA SER A 258 2.45 4.75 19.50
C SER A 258 1.04 5.29 19.24
N GLY A 259 0.87 6.26 18.34
CA GLY A 259 -0.44 6.89 18.08
C GLY A 259 -0.99 7.66 19.27
N THR A 260 -0.11 8.24 20.10
CA THR A 260 -0.48 8.94 21.33
C THR A 260 -1.29 10.20 21.03
N GLN A 261 -2.32 10.43 21.85
CA GLN A 261 -3.08 11.69 21.86
C GLN A 261 -2.90 12.35 23.23
N THR A 262 -2.26 13.52 23.25
CA THR A 262 -1.92 14.20 24.50
C THR A 262 -1.84 15.72 24.32
N THR A 263 -1.95 16.41 25.47
CA THR A 263 -1.66 17.85 25.58
C THR A 263 -0.57 18.00 26.63
N ARG A 264 0.54 18.62 26.27
CA ARG A 264 1.70 18.79 27.15
C ARG A 264 2.57 19.98 26.77
N GLU A 265 3.45 20.36 27.65
CA GLU A 265 4.59 21.23 27.33
C GLU A 265 5.67 20.42 26.59
N PRO A 266 6.51 21.06 25.77
CA PRO A 266 7.72 20.42 25.25
C PRO A 266 8.72 20.12 26.36
N VAL A 267 9.67 19.23 26.06
CA VAL A 267 10.83 19.02 26.96
C VAL A 267 11.73 20.24 26.89
N TYR A 268 11.95 20.89 28.02
CA TYR A 268 12.79 22.06 28.08
C TYR A 268 14.18 21.74 28.63
N SER A 269 15.24 22.30 28.04
CA SER A 269 16.58 22.36 28.59
C SER A 269 16.73 23.53 29.55
N GLN A 270 15.89 24.57 29.42
CA GLN A 270 15.84 25.74 30.25
C GLN A 270 14.45 26.33 30.29
N THR A 271 14.04 26.82 31.45
CA THR A 271 12.75 27.48 31.69
C THR A 271 12.95 28.92 32.12
N ALA A 272 11.94 29.79 31.92
CA ALA A 272 11.86 31.12 32.47
C ALA A 272 10.77 31.19 33.53
N ASN A 273 10.63 32.36 34.18
CA ASN A 273 9.70 32.53 35.29
C ASN A 273 8.23 32.64 34.83
N SER A 274 8.00 33.15 33.63
CA SER A 274 6.66 33.27 33.02
C SER A 274 6.73 33.09 31.50
N TYR A 275 5.57 32.87 30.88
CA TYR A 275 5.43 32.88 29.44
C TYR A 275 5.10 34.28 28.92
N GLY A 276 5.49 34.56 27.67
CA GLY A 276 5.17 35.80 26.97
C GLY A 276 6.40 36.60 26.59
N VAL A 277 6.16 37.81 26.08
CA VAL A 277 7.23 38.71 25.59
C VAL A 277 8.15 39.14 26.73
N ASN A 278 7.62 39.31 27.93
CA ASN A 278 8.39 39.53 29.15
C ASN A 278 8.27 38.29 30.05
N ASP A 279 9.24 37.40 29.94
CA ASP A 279 9.32 36.15 30.73
C ASP A 279 10.13 36.30 32.03
N LEU A 280 10.55 37.52 32.38
CA LEU A 280 11.29 37.81 33.63
C LEU A 280 10.42 37.60 34.87
N GLY A 281 9.12 37.84 34.77
CA GLY A 281 8.18 37.79 35.87
C GLY A 281 8.36 38.96 36.85
N ASP A 282 7.78 38.83 38.06
CA ASP A 282 7.64 39.89 39.01
C ASP A 282 8.64 39.79 40.21
N THR A 283 9.59 38.86 40.13
CA THR A 283 10.66 38.67 41.15
C THR A 283 12.01 38.76 40.47
N TYR A 284 12.71 39.85 40.72
CA TYR A 284 14.03 40.13 40.09
C TYR A 284 14.83 41.12 40.91
N ILE A 285 16.10 41.25 40.57
CA ILE A 285 16.99 42.30 41.08
C ILE A 285 17.30 43.23 39.91
N GLU A 286 17.04 44.54 40.08
CA GLU A 286 17.47 45.59 39.20
C GLU A 286 18.69 46.27 39.80
N VAL A 287 19.74 46.46 38.98
CA VAL A 287 20.94 47.19 39.36
C VAL A 287 21.11 48.41 38.43
N ASP A 288 20.85 49.61 38.94
CA ASP A 288 21.14 50.86 38.21
C ASP A 288 22.58 51.27 38.52
N LEU A 289 23.45 51.04 37.53
CA LEU A 289 24.87 51.37 37.66
C LEU A 289 25.13 52.87 37.66
N SER A 290 24.23 53.67 37.07
CA SER A 290 24.35 55.11 37.04
C SER A 290 24.05 55.74 38.40
N GLU A 291 23.02 55.26 39.05
CA GLU A 291 22.63 55.69 40.38
C GLU A 291 23.33 54.92 41.51
N GLN A 292 24.11 53.86 41.13
CA GLN A 292 24.75 52.95 42.08
C GLN A 292 23.75 52.38 43.09
N HIS A 293 22.55 52.04 42.63
CA HIS A 293 21.45 51.56 43.48
C HIS A 293 20.98 50.18 42.99
N MET A 294 20.59 49.33 43.98
CA MET A 294 20.03 48.01 43.73
C MET A 294 18.60 47.97 44.29
N TYR A 295 17.66 47.55 43.48
CA TYR A 295 16.28 47.32 43.86
C TYR A 295 16.03 45.82 43.85
N TYR A 296 15.33 45.34 44.83
CA TYR A 296 14.90 43.94 44.91
C TYR A 296 13.40 43.88 44.88
N TYR A 297 12.87 43.26 43.81
CA TYR A 297 11.44 43.03 43.67
C TYR A 297 11.09 41.60 43.99
N GLN A 298 10.08 41.41 44.83
CA GLN A 298 9.49 40.11 45.13
C GLN A 298 7.98 40.20 44.89
N ASN A 299 7.47 39.36 43.97
CA ASN A 299 6.08 39.38 43.55
C ASN A 299 5.56 40.80 43.16
N GLY A 300 6.38 41.56 42.46
CA GLY A 300 6.06 42.92 42.01
C GLY A 300 6.19 44.01 43.06
N ALA A 301 6.53 43.68 44.29
CA ALA A 301 6.77 44.66 45.38
C ALA A 301 8.29 44.90 45.58
N ASP A 302 8.65 46.18 45.69
CA ASP A 302 10.02 46.58 46.10
C ASP A 302 10.17 46.32 47.61
N ILE A 303 11.24 45.61 48.01
CA ILE A 303 11.45 45.11 49.37
C ILE A 303 12.62 45.86 50.01
#